data_4efca4f94c4cabf29126088454cd086e
#
_entry.id   4efca4f94c4cabf29126088454cd086e
#
_cell.length_a   1.000
_cell.length_b   1.000
_cell.length_c   1.000
_cell.angle_alpha   90.00
_cell.angle_beta   90.00
_cell.angle_gamma   90.00
#
_symmetry.space_group_name_H-M   'P 1'
#
loop_
_entity.id
_entity.type
_entity.pdbx_description
1 polymer ?
#
loop_
_entity_poly.entity_id
_entity_poly.type
_entity_poly.pdbx_seq_one_letter_code
_entity_poly.pdbx_strand_id
1 'polypeptide(L)'
;MNPLFQGKIDNFCAAYSVLNALRLICGISAFQARDILNDMFVEQAKNIEEWKKIVCHETTYYGLVRHMLEKWQTTYNYAVWQPFPCDKPNITHVKTFSPEVDLDTVWEFLQKNVKDKQSTAVMRFCRFLPHQPGPIVDHWSTVLRVTDREIFLYDCSLESTGWYVLRREKFFTAPFHAVPPQKIGLANQFTLNLAAEEFGVLCPESVFMAERKATAFDTVKTAFKRKIFAD
;
A
#
# COMPACT_ATOMS: atom_id res chain seq x y z
N MET A 1 -1.51 -19.18 -1.91
CA MET A 1 -2.24 -18.67 -0.73
C MET A 1 -3.11 -17.53 -1.23
N ASN A 2 -4.41 -17.50 -0.91
CA ASN A 2 -5.31 -16.46 -1.38
C ASN A 2 -5.23 -15.22 -0.46
N PRO A 3 -5.49 -14.00 -0.96
CA PRO A 3 -5.58 -12.80 -0.14
C PRO A 3 -6.72 -12.91 0.87
N LEU A 4 -6.63 -12.14 1.93
CA LEU A 4 -7.75 -11.90 2.84
C LEU A 4 -8.64 -10.83 2.21
N PHE A 5 -9.93 -11.09 2.15
CA PHE A 5 -10.89 -10.18 1.54
C PHE A 5 -11.64 -9.38 2.61
N GLN A 6 -11.77 -8.10 2.38
CA GLN A 6 -12.68 -7.26 3.15
C GLN A 6 -14.14 -7.52 2.74
N GLY A 7 -15.08 -7.25 3.64
CA GLY A 7 -16.51 -7.29 3.31
C GLY A 7 -16.93 -6.13 2.41
N LYS A 8 -18.12 -6.24 1.81
CA LYS A 8 -18.69 -5.14 0.98
C LYS A 8 -19.13 -3.91 1.79
N ILE A 9 -19.22 -4.06 3.10
CA ILE A 9 -19.74 -3.02 4.00
C ILE A 9 -18.60 -2.34 4.77
N ASP A 10 -17.50 -3.08 4.99
CA ASP A 10 -16.36 -2.52 5.70
C ASP A 10 -15.40 -1.82 4.73
N ASN A 11 -14.76 -0.79 5.22
CA ASN A 11 -13.87 0.06 4.45
C ASN A 11 -12.44 -0.04 4.97
N PHE A 12 -12.08 -1.19 5.52
CA PHE A 12 -10.77 -1.43 6.14
C PHE A 12 -9.71 -1.93 5.15
N CYS A 13 -9.75 -1.50 3.88
CA CYS A 13 -8.74 -1.87 2.88
C CYS A 13 -7.30 -1.64 3.39
N ALA A 14 -7.08 -0.58 4.15
CA ALA A 14 -5.80 -0.26 4.77
C ALA A 14 -5.33 -1.34 5.75
N ALA A 15 -6.20 -1.81 6.65
CA ALA A 15 -5.88 -2.89 7.57
C ALA A 15 -5.68 -4.23 6.85
N TYR A 16 -6.56 -4.55 5.91
CA TYR A 16 -6.43 -5.78 5.10
C TYR A 16 -5.18 -5.78 4.23
N SER A 17 -4.74 -4.62 3.73
CA SER A 17 -3.48 -4.54 2.98
C SER A 17 -2.29 -4.91 3.85
N VAL A 18 -2.24 -4.45 5.10
CA VAL A 18 -1.18 -4.86 6.04
C VAL A 18 -1.24 -6.35 6.33
N LEU A 19 -2.43 -6.90 6.60
CA LEU A 19 -2.60 -8.34 6.85
C LEU A 19 -2.18 -9.17 5.64
N ASN A 20 -2.51 -8.72 4.45
CA ASN A 20 -2.10 -9.35 3.20
C ASN A 20 -0.58 -9.29 2.98
N ALA A 21 0.07 -8.18 3.34
CA ALA A 21 1.53 -8.08 3.32
C ALA A 21 2.17 -9.10 4.28
N LEU A 22 1.71 -9.17 5.52
CA LEU A 22 2.21 -10.15 6.50
C LEU A 22 1.95 -11.59 6.04
N ARG A 23 0.83 -11.82 5.39
CA ARG A 23 0.50 -13.12 4.82
C ARG A 23 1.47 -13.53 3.71
N LEU A 24 1.87 -12.59 2.84
CA LEU A 24 2.84 -12.85 1.77
C LEU A 24 4.24 -13.13 2.31
N ILE A 25 4.75 -12.29 3.22
CA ILE A 25 6.16 -12.36 3.63
C ILE A 25 6.40 -13.23 4.86
N CYS A 26 5.43 -13.33 5.78
CA CYS A 26 5.55 -14.08 7.03
C CYS A 26 4.73 -15.38 7.05
N GLY A 27 3.83 -15.56 6.08
CA GLY A 27 2.99 -16.75 5.99
C GLY A 27 1.93 -16.86 7.08
N ILE A 28 1.46 -15.75 7.65
CA ILE A 28 0.44 -15.77 8.70
C ILE A 28 -0.83 -16.48 8.24
N SER A 29 -1.44 -17.24 9.12
CA SER A 29 -2.74 -17.88 8.90
C SER A 29 -3.89 -16.87 8.96
N ALA A 30 -5.07 -17.26 8.50
CA ALA A 30 -6.28 -16.46 8.63
C ALA A 30 -6.66 -16.21 10.12
N PHE A 31 -6.38 -17.14 11.01
CA PHE A 31 -6.61 -16.97 12.45
C PHE A 31 -5.69 -15.90 13.04
N GLN A 32 -4.39 -15.95 12.74
CA GLN A 32 -3.46 -14.93 13.18
C GLN A 32 -3.81 -13.54 12.62
N ALA A 33 -4.20 -13.48 11.36
CA ALA A 33 -4.64 -12.22 10.75
C ALA A 33 -5.88 -11.65 11.46
N ARG A 34 -6.86 -12.50 11.83
CA ARG A 34 -8.03 -12.09 12.60
C ARG A 34 -7.64 -11.56 13.99
N ASP A 35 -6.70 -12.22 14.67
CA ASP A 35 -6.25 -11.79 15.98
C ASP A 35 -5.54 -10.43 15.91
N ILE A 36 -4.70 -10.20 14.88
CA ILE A 36 -4.08 -8.90 14.59
C ILE A 36 -5.15 -7.82 14.34
N LEU A 37 -6.18 -8.14 13.55
CA LEU A 37 -7.27 -7.22 13.23
C LEU A 37 -8.09 -6.86 14.49
N ASN A 38 -8.40 -7.84 15.32
CA ASN A 38 -9.10 -7.63 16.59
C ASN A 38 -8.29 -6.75 17.54
N ASP A 39 -6.99 -6.99 17.67
CA ASP A 39 -6.07 -6.16 18.45
C ASP A 39 -6.06 -4.71 17.99
N MET A 40 -6.02 -4.50 16.67
CA MET A 40 -6.10 -3.17 16.07
C MET A 40 -7.44 -2.49 16.43
N PHE A 41 -8.56 -3.18 16.31
CA PHE A 41 -9.87 -2.64 16.68
C PHE A 41 -9.95 -2.24 18.16
N VAL A 42 -9.49 -3.10 19.06
CA VAL A 42 -9.47 -2.82 20.50
C VAL A 42 -8.58 -1.62 20.82
N GLU A 43 -7.46 -1.48 20.13
CA GLU A 43 -6.55 -0.37 20.33
C GLU A 43 -7.12 0.95 19.81
N GLN A 44 -7.66 0.97 18.60
CA GLN A 44 -8.27 2.16 18.01
C GLN A 44 -9.52 2.60 18.77
N ALA A 45 -10.30 1.67 19.30
CA ALA A 45 -11.48 1.99 20.10
C ALA A 45 -11.17 2.74 21.43
N LYS A 46 -9.92 2.74 21.89
CA LYS A 46 -9.49 3.53 23.06
C LYS A 46 -9.53 5.04 22.78
N ASN A 47 -9.41 5.45 21.50
CA ASN A 47 -9.58 6.84 21.08
C ASN A 47 -10.79 6.94 20.15
N ILE A 48 -11.95 7.22 20.72
CA ILE A 48 -13.23 7.22 20.00
C ILE A 48 -13.26 8.23 18.85
N GLU A 49 -12.58 9.36 18.95
CA GLU A 49 -12.58 10.39 17.92
C GLU A 49 -11.74 9.95 16.70
N GLU A 50 -10.60 9.32 16.92
CA GLU A 50 -9.80 8.73 15.83
C GLU A 50 -10.51 7.51 15.22
N TRP A 51 -11.16 6.69 16.06
CA TRP A 51 -11.95 5.56 15.59
C TRP A 51 -13.10 6.00 14.69
N LYS A 52 -13.84 7.06 15.05
CA LYS A 52 -14.88 7.64 14.19
C LYS A 52 -14.35 8.05 12.82
N LYS A 53 -13.20 8.72 12.76
CA LYS A 53 -12.56 9.12 11.48
C LYS A 53 -12.25 7.91 10.61
N ILE A 54 -11.76 6.82 11.21
CA ILE A 54 -11.47 5.57 10.50
C ILE A 54 -12.75 4.96 9.94
N VAL A 55 -13.79 4.81 10.77
CA VAL A 55 -15.06 4.17 10.38
C VAL A 55 -15.83 5.02 9.36
N CYS A 56 -15.76 6.36 9.50
CA CYS A 56 -16.47 7.29 8.61
C CYS A 56 -15.67 7.69 7.36
N HIS A 57 -14.52 7.12 7.09
CA HIS A 57 -13.63 7.49 5.98
C HIS A 57 -13.18 8.95 5.98
N GLU A 58 -13.01 9.53 7.13
CA GLU A 58 -12.51 10.90 7.29
C GLU A 58 -10.99 10.98 7.43
N THR A 59 -10.30 9.87 7.18
CA THR A 59 -8.84 9.78 7.25
C THR A 59 -8.26 9.07 6.03
N THR A 60 -7.00 9.34 5.73
CA THR A 60 -6.24 8.66 4.68
C THR A 60 -5.70 7.29 5.09
N TYR A 61 -5.95 6.86 6.32
CA TYR A 61 -5.45 5.62 6.94
C TYR A 61 -3.91 5.48 7.02
N TYR A 62 -3.15 6.50 6.65
CA TYR A 62 -1.69 6.46 6.67
C TYR A 62 -1.13 6.08 8.05
N GLY A 63 -1.61 6.75 9.10
CA GLY A 63 -1.20 6.48 10.48
C GLY A 63 -1.54 5.06 10.93
N LEU A 64 -2.71 4.55 10.52
CA LEU A 64 -3.15 3.19 10.81
C LEU A 64 -2.23 2.15 10.15
N VAL A 65 -1.96 2.30 8.85
CA VAL A 65 -1.07 1.38 8.09
C VAL A 65 0.31 1.35 8.70
N ARG A 66 0.89 2.54 8.94
CA ARG A 66 2.21 2.68 9.56
C ARG A 66 2.26 2.00 10.92
N HIS A 67 1.32 2.31 11.80
CA HIS A 67 1.24 1.74 13.14
C HIS A 67 1.12 0.21 13.11
N MET A 68 0.23 -0.33 12.29
CA MET A 68 0.06 -1.78 12.17
C MET A 68 1.33 -2.47 11.66
N LEU A 69 1.99 -1.90 10.63
CA LEU A 69 3.24 -2.45 10.11
C LEU A 69 4.36 -2.40 11.15
N GLU A 70 4.51 -1.30 11.88
CA GLU A 70 5.55 -1.15 12.90
C GLU A 70 5.33 -2.04 14.13
N LYS A 71 4.09 -2.18 14.60
CA LYS A 71 3.73 -2.92 15.81
C LYS A 71 4.14 -4.40 15.76
N TRP A 72 3.98 -5.04 14.61
CA TRP A 72 4.14 -6.49 14.48
C TRP A 72 5.51 -6.95 13.97
N GLN A 73 6.46 -6.02 13.74
CA GLN A 73 7.80 -6.31 13.21
C GLN A 73 8.56 -7.37 14.01
N THR A 74 8.55 -7.23 15.35
CA THR A 74 9.29 -8.15 16.23
C THR A 74 8.62 -9.51 16.28
N THR A 75 7.30 -9.55 16.39
CA THR A 75 6.54 -10.80 16.49
C THR A 75 6.68 -11.69 15.26
N TYR A 76 6.67 -11.09 14.07
CA TYR A 76 6.73 -11.81 12.80
C TYR A 76 8.07 -11.70 12.07
N ASN A 77 9.09 -11.13 12.72
CA ASN A 77 10.47 -11.07 12.24
C ASN A 77 10.62 -10.47 10.83
N TYR A 78 10.12 -9.26 10.64
CA TYR A 78 10.29 -8.48 9.42
C TYR A 78 10.78 -7.07 9.73
N ALA A 79 11.20 -6.34 8.70
CA ALA A 79 11.54 -4.93 8.77
C ALA A 79 10.55 -4.12 7.95
N VAL A 80 10.31 -2.88 8.37
CA VAL A 80 9.48 -1.91 7.66
C VAL A 80 10.28 -0.63 7.44
N TRP A 81 10.17 -0.06 6.27
CA TRP A 81 10.68 1.28 5.98
C TRP A 81 9.83 1.96 4.91
N GLN A 82 9.94 3.27 4.86
CA GLN A 82 9.28 4.12 3.88
C GLN A 82 10.34 4.65 2.91
N PRO A 83 10.34 4.24 1.63
CA PRO A 83 11.38 4.62 0.67
C PRO A 83 11.29 6.08 0.25
N PHE A 84 10.11 6.69 0.32
CA PHE A 84 9.85 8.04 -0.11
C PHE A 84 9.19 8.84 1.03
N PRO A 85 9.93 9.14 2.13
CA PRO A 85 9.35 9.85 3.26
C PRO A 85 9.00 11.29 2.88
N CYS A 86 7.91 11.78 3.43
CA CYS A 86 7.56 13.19 3.33
C CYS A 86 8.30 13.96 4.43
N ASP A 87 9.26 14.78 4.05
CA ASP A 87 10.05 15.58 5.00
C ASP A 87 9.25 16.72 5.66
N LYS A 88 8.03 16.97 5.20
CA LYS A 88 7.20 18.09 5.66
C LYS A 88 5.78 17.66 6.03
N PRO A 89 5.57 17.03 7.20
CA PRO A 89 4.25 16.52 7.60
C PRO A 89 3.18 17.61 7.83
N ASN A 90 3.54 18.89 7.86
CA ASN A 90 2.67 19.99 8.26
C ASN A 90 2.41 21.07 7.18
N ILE A 91 2.52 20.74 5.90
CA ILE A 91 2.22 21.74 4.86
C ILE A 91 0.73 21.79 4.59
N THR A 92 0.05 22.77 5.20
CA THR A 92 -1.37 23.06 4.99
C THR A 92 -1.69 23.70 3.64
N HIS A 93 -0.70 24.13 2.86
CA HIS A 93 -0.87 24.81 1.57
C HIS A 93 0.19 24.35 0.56
N VAL A 94 -0.01 23.21 -0.08
CA VAL A 94 0.79 22.85 -1.26
C VAL A 94 0.19 23.56 -2.47
N LYS A 95 0.83 24.62 -2.96
CA LYS A 95 0.42 25.34 -4.17
C LYS A 95 0.87 24.70 -5.48
N THR A 96 1.70 23.68 -5.44
CA THR A 96 2.23 23.02 -6.63
C THR A 96 2.11 21.51 -6.51
N PHE A 97 1.50 20.90 -7.51
CA PHE A 97 1.33 19.46 -7.65
C PHE A 97 2.54 18.77 -8.30
N SER A 98 3.71 19.35 -8.20
CA SER A 98 4.90 18.66 -8.68
C SER A 98 5.31 17.64 -7.62
N PRO A 99 5.17 16.33 -7.88
CA PRO A 99 5.66 15.32 -6.96
C PRO A 99 7.19 15.44 -6.91
N GLU A 100 7.75 15.39 -5.70
CA GLU A 100 9.23 15.32 -5.55
C GLU A 100 9.78 14.01 -6.13
N VAL A 101 8.91 13.00 -6.27
CA VAL A 101 9.24 11.68 -6.81
C VAL A 101 8.31 11.35 -7.98
N ASP A 102 8.88 11.16 -9.15
CA ASP A 102 8.13 10.80 -10.35
C ASP A 102 7.68 9.31 -10.35
N LEU A 103 6.77 8.99 -11.28
CA LEU A 103 6.22 7.64 -11.40
C LEU A 103 7.30 6.61 -11.74
N ASP A 104 8.24 6.96 -12.60
CA ASP A 104 9.27 6.06 -13.06
C ASP A 104 10.18 5.64 -11.90
N THR A 105 10.57 6.60 -11.07
CA THR A 105 11.34 6.33 -9.84
C THR A 105 10.61 5.39 -8.89
N VAL A 106 9.30 5.60 -8.64
CA VAL A 106 8.51 4.71 -7.79
C VAL A 106 8.40 3.33 -8.40
N TRP A 107 8.16 3.26 -9.71
CA TRP A 107 7.96 2.00 -10.42
C TRP A 107 9.22 1.13 -10.44
N GLU A 108 10.36 1.71 -10.80
CA GLU A 108 11.66 1.03 -10.81
C GLU A 108 12.06 0.59 -9.40
N PHE A 109 11.80 1.43 -8.39
CA PHE A 109 12.03 1.06 -7.00
C PHE A 109 11.21 -0.17 -6.61
N LEU A 110 9.91 -0.17 -6.87
CA LEU A 110 9.03 -1.30 -6.56
C LEU A 110 9.44 -2.57 -7.32
N GLN A 111 9.76 -2.43 -8.62
CA GLN A 111 10.21 -3.55 -9.46
C GLN A 111 11.48 -4.20 -8.93
N LYS A 112 12.43 -3.40 -8.45
CA LYS A 112 13.69 -3.87 -7.89
C LYS A 112 13.53 -4.52 -6.51
N ASN A 113 12.62 -4.00 -5.67
CA ASN A 113 12.57 -4.33 -4.26
C ASN A 113 11.43 -5.26 -3.85
N VAL A 114 10.36 -5.41 -4.66
CA VAL A 114 9.31 -6.40 -4.41
C VAL A 114 9.78 -7.76 -4.89
N LYS A 115 9.88 -8.72 -3.95
CA LYS A 115 10.39 -10.08 -4.22
C LYS A 115 9.47 -11.11 -3.59
N ASP A 116 9.06 -12.10 -4.39
CA ASP A 116 8.14 -13.15 -3.94
C ASP A 116 8.55 -13.73 -2.58
N LYS A 117 7.61 -13.73 -1.64
CA LYS A 117 7.75 -14.25 -0.26
C LYS A 117 8.89 -13.66 0.58
N GLN A 118 9.58 -12.64 0.09
CA GLN A 118 10.67 -11.98 0.81
C GLN A 118 10.33 -10.54 1.17
N SER A 119 9.85 -9.80 0.19
CA SER A 119 9.51 -8.39 0.38
C SER A 119 8.31 -7.98 -0.46
N THR A 120 7.53 -7.08 0.09
CA THR A 120 6.35 -6.50 -0.56
C THR A 120 6.22 -5.03 -0.22
N ALA A 121 5.35 -4.33 -0.92
CA ALA A 121 4.95 -2.99 -0.58
C ALA A 121 3.46 -2.95 -0.22
N VAL A 122 3.12 -2.13 0.77
CA VAL A 122 1.76 -1.66 1.02
C VAL A 122 1.70 -0.23 0.53
N MET A 123 0.74 0.10 -0.31
CA MET A 123 0.64 1.41 -0.92
C MET A 123 -0.81 1.86 -1.11
N ARG A 124 -1.00 3.19 -1.14
CA ARG A 124 -2.26 3.83 -1.48
C ARG A 124 -2.26 4.30 -2.91
N PHE A 125 -3.38 4.08 -3.60
CA PHE A 125 -3.65 4.67 -4.90
C PHE A 125 -5.08 5.16 -5.00
N CYS A 126 -5.30 6.14 -5.86
CA CYS A 126 -6.62 6.65 -6.18
C CYS A 126 -6.89 6.50 -7.67
N ARG A 127 -8.17 6.29 -8.04
CA ARG A 127 -8.61 6.28 -9.44
C ARG A 127 -9.66 7.37 -9.64
N PHE A 128 -9.60 8.01 -10.78
CA PHE A 128 -10.46 9.12 -11.14
C PHE A 128 -11.11 8.88 -12.49
N LEU A 129 -12.34 9.32 -12.63
CA LEU A 129 -12.98 9.45 -13.93
C LEU A 129 -12.89 10.91 -14.41
N PRO A 130 -12.78 11.14 -15.73
CA PRO A 130 -12.89 12.47 -16.29
C PRO A 130 -14.18 13.16 -15.84
N HIS A 131 -14.09 14.44 -15.55
CA HIS A 131 -15.23 15.29 -15.16
C HIS A 131 -15.90 14.98 -13.81
N GLN A 132 -15.41 14.02 -13.04
CA GLN A 132 -15.89 13.80 -11.68
C GLN A 132 -15.03 14.57 -10.64
N PRO A 133 -15.67 15.17 -9.62
CA PRO A 133 -14.96 16.00 -8.65
C PRO A 133 -14.18 15.21 -7.59
N GLY A 134 -14.06 13.90 -7.74
CA GLY A 134 -13.45 13.04 -6.75
C GLY A 134 -12.91 11.71 -7.25
N PRO A 135 -12.05 11.03 -6.46
CA PRO A 135 -11.68 9.68 -6.78
C PRO A 135 -12.93 8.79 -6.72
N ILE A 136 -13.05 7.91 -7.71
CA ILE A 136 -14.01 6.81 -7.66
C ILE A 136 -13.49 5.64 -6.83
N VAL A 137 -12.17 5.61 -6.63
CA VAL A 137 -11.46 4.64 -5.78
C VAL A 137 -10.40 5.38 -5.00
N ASP A 138 -10.40 5.21 -3.68
CA ASP A 138 -9.30 5.54 -2.77
C ASP A 138 -8.99 4.26 -2.00
N HIS A 139 -7.86 3.64 -2.31
CA HIS A 139 -7.63 2.26 -1.91
C HIS A 139 -6.19 2.02 -1.45
N TRP A 140 -6.08 1.23 -0.38
CA TRP A 140 -4.83 0.64 0.05
C TRP A 140 -4.75 -0.81 -0.41
N SER A 141 -3.62 -1.20 -0.93
CA SER A 141 -3.40 -2.58 -1.35
C SER A 141 -1.95 -3.03 -1.17
N THR A 142 -1.74 -4.32 -1.32
CA THR A 142 -0.43 -4.97 -1.18
C THR A 142 0.09 -5.33 -2.55
N VAL A 143 1.34 -4.99 -2.83
CA VAL A 143 1.99 -5.32 -4.10
C VAL A 143 2.43 -6.77 -4.09
N LEU A 144 1.98 -7.55 -5.07
CA LEU A 144 2.41 -8.93 -5.25
C LEU A 144 3.67 -9.03 -6.12
N ARG A 145 3.67 -8.33 -7.23
CA ARG A 145 4.80 -8.26 -8.18
C ARG A 145 4.68 -7.03 -9.07
N VAL A 146 5.80 -6.64 -9.66
CA VAL A 146 5.87 -5.51 -10.59
C VAL A 146 6.59 -5.95 -11.88
N THR A 147 6.05 -5.53 -13.01
CA THR A 147 6.68 -5.64 -14.34
C THR A 147 6.96 -4.25 -14.90
N ASP A 148 7.54 -4.15 -16.09
CA ASP A 148 7.77 -2.85 -16.75
C ASP A 148 6.48 -2.04 -16.97
N ARG A 149 5.34 -2.73 -17.11
CA ARG A 149 4.06 -2.11 -17.47
C ARG A 149 2.97 -2.24 -16.42
N GLU A 150 3.08 -3.16 -15.48
CA GLU A 150 1.99 -3.53 -14.60
C GLU A 150 2.44 -3.79 -13.17
N ILE A 151 1.67 -3.30 -12.20
CA ILE A 151 1.72 -3.70 -10.80
C ILE A 151 0.55 -4.65 -10.54
N PHE A 152 0.86 -5.86 -10.11
CA PHE A 152 -0.11 -6.86 -9.67
C PHE A 152 -0.30 -6.75 -8.17
N LEU A 153 -1.54 -6.63 -7.74
CA LEU A 153 -1.89 -6.46 -6.34
C LEU A 153 -2.41 -7.76 -5.73
N TYR A 154 -1.99 -8.02 -4.51
CA TYR A 154 -2.58 -9.02 -3.63
C TYR A 154 -3.70 -8.32 -2.84
N ASP A 155 -4.81 -8.12 -3.52
CA ASP A 155 -5.85 -7.18 -3.15
C ASP A 155 -6.93 -7.79 -2.26
N CYS A 156 -7.57 -6.95 -1.45
CA CYS A 156 -8.63 -7.34 -0.53
C CYS A 156 -10.05 -7.11 -1.10
N SER A 157 -10.21 -6.52 -2.28
CA SER A 157 -11.52 -6.27 -2.84
C SER A 157 -12.16 -7.55 -3.38
N LEU A 158 -13.44 -7.76 -3.08
CA LEU A 158 -14.19 -8.94 -3.52
C LEU A 158 -14.52 -8.95 -5.02
N GLU A 159 -14.35 -7.82 -5.70
CA GLU A 159 -14.70 -7.69 -7.12
C GLU A 159 -13.64 -8.29 -8.04
N SER A 160 -12.46 -8.57 -7.53
CA SER A 160 -11.40 -9.18 -8.32
C SER A 160 -11.53 -10.70 -8.30
N THR A 161 -12.20 -11.28 -9.25
CA THR A 161 -12.08 -12.72 -9.57
C THR A 161 -10.72 -13.06 -10.17
N GLY A 162 -9.83 -12.08 -10.27
CA GLY A 162 -8.45 -12.14 -10.76
C GLY A 162 -7.55 -11.21 -10.00
N TRP A 163 -6.32 -11.02 -10.50
CA TRP A 163 -5.38 -10.08 -9.94
C TRP A 163 -5.85 -8.64 -10.23
N TYR A 164 -5.88 -7.79 -9.20
CA TYR A 164 -6.05 -6.37 -9.44
C TYR A 164 -4.76 -5.84 -10.07
N VAL A 165 -4.85 -5.20 -11.23
CA VAL A 165 -3.68 -4.80 -12.01
C VAL A 165 -3.72 -3.29 -12.24
N LEU A 166 -2.63 -2.62 -11.86
CA LEU A 166 -2.41 -1.20 -12.18
C LEU A 166 -1.51 -1.12 -13.40
N ARG A 167 -1.93 -0.40 -14.44
CA ARG A 167 -1.16 -0.22 -15.68
C ARG A 167 -0.41 1.11 -15.65
N ARG A 168 0.92 1.06 -15.87
CA ARG A 168 1.81 2.21 -15.75
C ARG A 168 1.35 3.42 -16.58
N GLU A 169 0.94 3.22 -17.80
CA GLU A 169 0.49 4.29 -18.71
C GLU A 169 -0.77 5.05 -18.24
N LYS A 170 -1.47 4.51 -17.25
CA LYS A 170 -2.68 5.13 -16.68
C LYS A 170 -2.44 5.79 -15.32
N PHE A 171 -1.21 5.81 -14.84
CA PHE A 171 -0.89 6.34 -13.51
C PHE A 171 0.03 7.55 -13.57
N PHE A 172 -0.10 8.39 -12.54
CA PHE A 172 0.75 9.53 -12.23
C PHE A 172 1.13 9.47 -10.75
N THR A 173 2.14 10.23 -10.35
CA THR A 173 2.43 10.47 -8.94
C THR A 173 1.88 11.81 -8.51
N ALA A 174 1.41 11.89 -7.26
CA ALA A 174 1.07 13.14 -6.61
C ALA A 174 1.42 13.07 -5.13
N PRO A 175 1.77 14.20 -4.50
CA PRO A 175 2.03 14.26 -3.07
C PRO A 175 0.82 13.76 -2.27
N PHE A 176 1.08 13.04 -1.20
CA PHE A 176 0.04 12.45 -0.34
C PHE A 176 -1.01 13.47 0.12
N HIS A 177 -0.57 14.67 0.48
CA HIS A 177 -1.45 15.76 0.93
C HIS A 177 -2.26 16.42 -0.20
N ALA A 178 -1.88 16.21 -1.44
CA ALA A 178 -2.58 16.77 -2.60
C ALA A 178 -3.82 15.97 -2.98
N VAL A 179 -3.98 14.75 -2.44
CA VAL A 179 -5.14 13.90 -2.66
C VAL A 179 -5.89 13.69 -1.34
N PRO A 180 -6.65 14.67 -0.87
CA PRO A 180 -7.53 14.48 0.28
C PRO A 180 -8.61 13.46 -0.07
N PRO A 181 -9.11 12.67 0.89
CA PRO A 181 -10.08 11.62 0.64
C PRO A 181 -11.39 12.11 0.01
N GLN A 182 -11.72 13.40 0.09
CA GLN A 182 -13.02 13.91 -0.33
C GLN A 182 -13.01 15.30 -1.01
N LYS A 183 -11.89 16.01 -1.16
CA LYS A 183 -11.90 17.37 -1.76
C LYS A 183 -10.77 17.53 -2.77
N ILE A 184 -11.14 17.80 -3.99
CA ILE A 184 -10.32 17.61 -5.16
C ILE A 184 -10.22 18.89 -5.96
N GLY A 185 -9.06 19.52 -5.81
CA GLY A 185 -8.55 20.41 -6.86
C GLY A 185 -7.76 19.68 -7.96
N LEU A 186 -7.33 18.43 -7.68
CA LEU A 186 -6.52 17.63 -8.61
C LEU A 186 -7.27 17.20 -9.86
N ALA A 187 -8.51 16.73 -9.73
CA ALA A 187 -9.29 16.31 -10.89
C ALA A 187 -9.40 17.42 -11.95
N ASN A 188 -9.55 18.67 -11.51
CA ASN A 188 -9.68 19.80 -12.42
C ASN A 188 -8.38 20.15 -13.16
N GLN A 189 -7.22 19.86 -12.59
CA GLN A 189 -5.94 20.12 -13.27
C GLN A 189 -5.53 18.98 -14.19
N PHE A 190 -5.78 17.73 -13.79
CA PHE A 190 -5.49 16.57 -14.63
C PHE A 190 -6.52 16.36 -15.75
N THR A 191 -7.78 16.70 -15.54
CA THR A 191 -8.82 16.59 -16.59
C THR A 191 -8.61 17.54 -17.76
N LEU A 192 -7.91 18.65 -17.58
CA LEU A 192 -7.58 19.56 -18.68
C LEU A 192 -6.64 18.95 -19.73
N ASN A 193 -5.83 17.95 -19.34
CA ASN A 193 -4.82 17.36 -20.22
C ASN A 193 -5.09 15.89 -20.60
N LEU A 194 -6.00 15.21 -19.91
CA LEU A 194 -6.31 13.80 -20.11
C LEU A 194 -7.78 13.63 -20.52
N ALA A 195 -8.12 14.20 -21.66
CA ALA A 195 -9.47 14.08 -22.20
C ALA A 195 -9.89 12.61 -22.33
N ALA A 196 -10.96 12.25 -21.68
CA ALA A 196 -11.83 11.10 -21.91
C ALA A 196 -11.52 9.76 -21.19
N GLU A 197 -10.37 9.53 -20.56
CA GLU A 197 -10.08 8.23 -19.96
C GLU A 197 -9.91 8.26 -18.44
N GLU A 198 -10.20 7.13 -17.81
CA GLU A 198 -9.89 6.88 -16.40
C GLU A 198 -8.39 6.89 -16.17
N PHE A 199 -7.96 7.54 -15.08
CA PHE A 199 -6.55 7.59 -14.68
C PHE A 199 -6.38 7.31 -13.19
N GLY A 200 -5.15 6.94 -12.81
CA GLY A 200 -4.78 6.64 -11.44
C GLY A 200 -3.72 7.60 -10.91
N VAL A 201 -3.69 7.75 -9.60
CA VAL A 201 -2.68 8.52 -8.88
C VAL A 201 -2.05 7.63 -7.81
N LEU A 202 -0.73 7.54 -7.81
CA LEU A 202 0.08 6.97 -6.73
C LEU A 202 0.61 8.08 -5.85
N CYS A 203 0.57 7.88 -4.53
CA CYS A 203 1.18 8.76 -3.56
C CYS A 203 2.51 8.14 -3.09
N PRO A 204 3.68 8.62 -3.53
CA PRO A 204 4.96 8.01 -3.18
C PRO A 204 5.16 7.87 -1.67
N GLU A 205 4.75 8.89 -0.91
CA GLU A 205 4.87 8.92 0.56
C GLU A 205 3.98 7.87 1.24
N SER A 206 3.04 7.28 0.54
CA SER A 206 2.19 6.20 1.05
C SER A 206 2.72 4.79 0.72
N VAL A 207 3.92 4.69 0.17
CA VAL A 207 4.59 3.41 -0.09
C VAL A 207 5.36 2.98 1.16
N PHE A 208 4.97 1.86 1.74
CA PHE A 208 5.67 1.20 2.83
C PHE A 208 6.22 -0.13 2.35
N MET A 209 7.53 -0.33 2.48
CA MET A 209 8.14 -1.62 2.23
C MET A 209 8.09 -2.49 3.48
N ALA A 210 7.78 -3.76 3.32
CA ALA A 210 7.91 -4.77 4.35
C ALA A 210 8.79 -5.91 3.82
N GLU A 211 9.82 -6.29 4.57
CA GLU A 211 10.78 -7.31 4.19
C GLU A 211 11.00 -8.29 5.33
N ARG A 212 10.91 -9.58 5.03
CA ARG A 212 11.22 -10.65 5.97
C ARG A 212 12.72 -10.62 6.32
N LYS A 213 13.03 -10.57 7.60
CA LYS A 213 14.41 -10.71 8.06
C LYS A 213 14.89 -12.13 7.85
N ALA A 214 16.12 -12.29 7.36
CA ALA A 214 16.74 -13.59 7.23
C ALA A 214 16.82 -14.29 8.59
N THR A 215 16.40 -15.55 8.64
CA THR A 215 16.60 -16.38 9.81
C THR A 215 17.99 -17.03 9.75
N ALA A 216 18.52 -17.48 10.90
CA ALA A 216 19.77 -18.25 10.93
C ALA A 216 19.70 -19.48 10.00
N PHE A 217 18.53 -20.08 9.85
CA PHE A 217 18.29 -21.21 8.96
C PHE A 217 18.39 -20.84 7.47
N ASP A 218 17.88 -19.67 7.08
CA ASP A 218 17.98 -19.18 5.71
C ASP A 218 19.44 -18.90 5.34
N THR A 219 20.22 -18.38 6.27
CA THR A 219 21.66 -18.11 6.10
C THR A 219 22.43 -19.41 5.86
N VAL A 220 22.17 -20.45 6.64
CA VAL A 220 22.77 -21.78 6.48
C VAL A 220 22.40 -22.41 5.15
N LYS A 221 21.13 -22.35 4.75
CA LYS A 221 20.64 -22.89 3.46
C LYS A 221 21.29 -22.19 2.26
N THR A 222 21.52 -20.89 2.34
CA THR A 222 22.19 -20.12 1.29
C THR A 222 23.67 -20.46 1.23
N ALA A 223 24.35 -20.62 2.37
CA ALA A 223 25.73 -21.05 2.43
C ALA A 223 25.92 -22.47 1.87
N PHE A 224 24.99 -23.38 2.18
CA PHE A 224 25.01 -24.76 1.68
C PHE A 224 24.80 -24.82 0.16
N LYS A 225 23.86 -24.05 -0.39
CA LYS A 225 23.68 -23.94 -1.85
C LYS A 225 24.92 -23.39 -2.57
N ARG A 226 25.58 -22.38 -2.02
CA ARG A 226 26.81 -21.83 -2.62
C ARG A 226 27.96 -22.86 -2.65
N LYS A 227 28.00 -23.78 -1.69
CA LYS A 227 29.03 -24.82 -1.62
C LYS A 227 28.80 -25.98 -2.60
N ILE A 228 27.52 -26.26 -2.94
CA ILE A 228 27.16 -27.34 -3.89
C ILE A 228 27.34 -26.90 -5.35
N PHE A 229 27.26 -25.62 -5.65
CA PHE A 229 27.38 -25.09 -7.03
C PHE A 229 28.69 -24.36 -7.28
N ALA A 230 29.70 -24.51 -6.40
CA ALA A 230 31.05 -23.97 -6.58
C ALA A 230 32.08 -25.03 -6.99
N ASP A 231 31.66 -26.27 -7.18
CA ASP A 231 32.39 -27.38 -7.79
C ASP A 231 31.77 -27.70 -9.17
#